data_dcdba43b423316bf55a9eb85aa7dbb67
#
_entry.id   dcdba43b423316bf55a9eb85aa7dbb67
#
_cell.length_a   1.000
_cell.length_b   1.000
_cell.length_c   1.000
_cell.angle_alpha   90.00
_cell.angle_beta   90.00
_cell.angle_gamma   90.00
#
_symmetry.space_group_name_H-M   'P 1'
#
loop_
_entity.id
_entity.type
_entity.pdbx_description
1 polymer ?
#
loop_
_entity_poly.entity_id
_entity_poly.type
_entity_poly.pdbx_seq_one_letter_code
_entity_poly.pdbx_strand_id
1 'polypeptide(L)'
;MKPDLPVWRSLLYVPVNVEKFIEKAHTRGADVIQLDLEDAVPPAEKEKARTLVEKNAARVRKGGADVVVRINQPLSLAVRDLEHSICPDVDGIAVTKADSASHVRLLDQLVTELETKRGMKPGHTKLIVMIETTDAFTRIDEIPRASPRVVAMNIGGEDFALDMEAQPDGDVLLHPKQRMIIAARAAGVMPLGFIGTVADFSDWDAFRAMVRRARRFGFDGAGCIHPGQVKIVNEEYTPSEGEVAYARKVITMDQEARAAGRGSFQIEGKMIDIPVVVRAERLLRRYEAIKRREAKTLAAAR
;
A
#
# COMPACT_ATOMS: atom_id res chain seq x y z
N MET A 1 -11.13 9.75 -4.54
CA MET A 1 -10.66 8.45 -4.03
C MET A 1 -11.67 7.40 -4.50
N LYS A 2 -11.21 6.32 -5.10
CA LYS A 2 -12.10 5.22 -5.49
C LYS A 2 -12.83 4.70 -4.24
N PRO A 3 -14.14 4.38 -4.29
CA PRO A 3 -14.91 4.01 -3.10
C PRO A 3 -14.44 2.72 -2.41
N ASP A 4 -13.80 1.81 -3.14
CA ASP A 4 -13.46 0.46 -2.69
C ASP A 4 -11.96 0.23 -2.47
N LEU A 5 -11.20 1.27 -2.09
CA LEU A 5 -9.79 1.09 -1.77
C LEU A 5 -9.62 0.24 -0.50
N PRO A 6 -8.70 -0.74 -0.50
CA PRO A 6 -8.42 -1.54 0.68
C PRO A 6 -7.76 -0.70 1.79
N VAL A 7 -7.73 -1.27 3.00
CA VAL A 7 -6.97 -0.70 4.12
C VAL A 7 -5.66 -1.48 4.22
N TRP A 8 -4.57 -0.89 3.72
CA TRP A 8 -3.23 -1.47 3.74
C TRP A 8 -2.25 -0.50 4.39
N ARG A 9 -2.19 -0.52 5.73
CA ARG A 9 -1.22 0.29 6.50
C ARG A 9 0.17 -0.31 6.40
N SER A 10 0.28 -1.63 6.60
CA SER A 10 1.55 -2.36 6.59
C SER A 10 1.53 -3.49 5.57
N LEU A 11 2.57 -3.57 4.73
CA LEU A 11 2.79 -4.63 3.77
C LEU A 11 4.11 -5.32 4.14
N LEU A 12 4.03 -6.48 4.82
CA LEU A 12 5.21 -7.21 5.26
C LEU A 12 5.76 -8.09 4.13
N TYR A 13 6.96 -7.79 3.67
CA TYR A 13 7.70 -8.61 2.71
C TYR A 13 8.10 -9.95 3.32
N VAL A 14 7.78 -11.03 2.62
CA VAL A 14 8.10 -12.40 3.02
C VAL A 14 8.59 -13.18 1.80
N PRO A 15 9.86 -13.58 1.75
CA PRO A 15 10.36 -14.48 0.70
C PRO A 15 9.51 -15.74 0.62
N VAL A 16 8.94 -16.04 -0.54
CA VAL A 16 7.98 -17.15 -0.69
C VAL A 16 8.59 -18.52 -0.47
N ASN A 17 9.91 -18.66 -0.67
CA ASN A 17 10.67 -19.91 -0.57
C ASN A 17 11.34 -20.12 0.80
N VAL A 18 11.16 -19.22 1.78
CA VAL A 18 11.77 -19.31 3.11
C VAL A 18 10.75 -19.79 4.14
N GLU A 19 10.68 -21.10 4.37
CA GLU A 19 9.67 -21.75 5.20
C GLU A 19 9.53 -21.13 6.59
N LYS A 20 10.63 -20.83 7.29
CA LYS A 20 10.62 -20.23 8.64
C LYS A 20 9.92 -18.87 8.71
N PHE A 21 9.86 -18.12 7.59
CA PHE A 21 9.16 -16.84 7.52
C PHE A 21 7.68 -17.05 7.18
N ILE A 22 7.39 -17.96 6.24
CA ILE A 22 6.02 -18.33 5.85
C ILE A 22 5.23 -18.85 7.07
N GLU A 23 5.83 -19.76 7.84
CA GLU A 23 5.20 -20.36 9.02
C GLU A 23 4.72 -19.31 10.04
N LYS A 24 5.45 -18.23 10.21
CA LYS A 24 5.16 -17.18 11.20
C LYS A 24 4.49 -15.94 10.63
N ALA A 25 4.37 -15.82 9.32
CA ALA A 25 3.87 -14.58 8.68
C ALA A 25 2.46 -14.19 9.16
N HIS A 26 1.56 -15.17 9.25
CA HIS A 26 0.17 -14.96 9.67
C HIS A 26 0.02 -14.41 11.09
N THR A 27 1.05 -14.52 11.95
CA THR A 27 1.01 -14.03 13.35
C THR A 27 1.59 -12.63 13.52
N ARG A 28 2.05 -11.99 12.45
CA ARG A 28 2.77 -10.71 12.53
C ARG A 28 1.89 -9.48 12.59
N GLY A 29 0.57 -9.63 12.40
CA GLY A 29 -0.40 -8.55 12.49
C GLY A 29 -0.32 -7.53 11.36
N ALA A 30 0.33 -7.85 10.25
CA ALA A 30 0.35 -6.99 9.07
C ALA A 30 -1.02 -6.96 8.38
N ASP A 31 -1.38 -5.80 7.82
CA ASP A 31 -2.58 -5.70 6.98
C ASP A 31 -2.40 -6.52 5.68
N VAL A 32 -1.18 -6.59 5.17
CA VAL A 32 -0.83 -7.36 3.97
C VAL A 32 0.42 -8.20 4.24
N ILE A 33 0.39 -9.46 3.84
CA ILE A 33 1.59 -10.26 3.64
C ILE A 33 1.95 -10.19 2.16
N GLN A 34 3.11 -9.61 1.86
CA GLN A 34 3.62 -9.50 0.50
C GLN A 34 4.62 -10.62 0.25
N LEU A 35 4.13 -11.69 -0.41
CA LEU A 35 4.98 -12.79 -0.85
C LEU A 35 5.91 -12.29 -1.96
N ASP A 36 7.19 -12.48 -1.76
CA ASP A 36 8.21 -11.95 -2.66
C ASP A 36 8.77 -13.02 -3.60
N LEU A 37 8.70 -12.77 -4.90
CA LEU A 37 9.33 -13.54 -5.96
C LEU A 37 10.54 -12.81 -6.59
N GLU A 38 10.76 -11.55 -6.21
CA GLU A 38 11.77 -10.70 -6.82
C GLU A 38 13.09 -10.75 -6.05
N ASP A 39 13.55 -9.67 -5.44
CA ASP A 39 14.90 -9.53 -4.88
C ASP A 39 15.25 -10.51 -3.77
N ALA A 40 14.27 -10.91 -2.96
CA ALA A 40 14.50 -11.85 -1.87
C ALA A 40 14.67 -13.31 -2.34
N VAL A 41 14.48 -13.59 -3.64
CA VAL A 41 14.61 -14.93 -4.21
C VAL A 41 15.78 -14.98 -5.19
N PRO A 42 16.82 -15.79 -4.97
CA PRO A 42 17.93 -15.94 -5.89
C PRO A 42 17.47 -16.39 -7.29
N PRO A 43 18.13 -15.94 -8.38
CA PRO A 43 17.74 -16.29 -9.74
C PRO A 43 17.54 -17.78 -10.00
N ALA A 44 18.39 -18.63 -9.45
CA ALA A 44 18.33 -20.09 -9.61
C ALA A 44 17.11 -20.73 -8.90
N GLU A 45 16.49 -20.03 -7.93
CA GLU A 45 15.36 -20.54 -7.18
C GLU A 45 14.00 -20.02 -7.67
N LYS A 46 13.98 -19.04 -8.57
CA LYS A 46 12.74 -18.37 -9.01
C LYS A 46 11.70 -19.34 -9.60
N GLU A 47 12.14 -20.31 -10.39
CA GLU A 47 11.25 -21.36 -10.94
C GLU A 47 10.56 -22.17 -9.85
N LYS A 48 11.29 -22.60 -8.85
CA LYS A 48 10.75 -23.33 -7.71
C LYS A 48 9.90 -22.43 -6.81
N ALA A 49 10.36 -21.21 -6.57
CA ALA A 49 9.68 -20.25 -5.69
C ALA A 49 8.26 -19.95 -6.16
N ARG A 50 8.04 -19.70 -7.45
CA ARG A 50 6.71 -19.39 -7.98
C ARG A 50 5.70 -20.51 -7.77
N THR A 51 6.13 -21.79 -7.81
CA THR A 51 5.22 -22.94 -7.56
C THR A 51 4.74 -23.03 -6.11
N LEU A 52 5.37 -22.29 -5.19
CA LEU A 52 5.00 -22.27 -3.78
C LEU A 52 3.95 -21.17 -3.46
N VAL A 53 3.66 -20.26 -4.38
CA VAL A 53 2.81 -19.09 -4.12
C VAL A 53 1.43 -19.50 -3.66
N GLU A 54 0.70 -20.30 -4.40
CA GLU A 54 -0.69 -20.68 -4.10
C GLU A 54 -0.79 -21.35 -2.72
N LYS A 55 0.06 -22.36 -2.46
CA LYS A 55 0.12 -23.04 -1.16
C LYS A 55 0.42 -22.07 -0.01
N ASN A 56 1.37 -21.15 -0.21
CA ASN A 56 1.82 -20.25 0.85
C ASN A 56 0.86 -19.06 1.03
N ALA A 57 0.16 -18.62 -0.02
CA ALA A 57 -0.91 -17.62 0.09
C ALA A 57 -2.01 -18.11 1.06
N ALA A 58 -2.52 -19.32 0.89
CA ALA A 58 -3.50 -19.93 1.79
C ALA A 58 -3.01 -20.02 3.24
N ARG A 59 -1.70 -20.23 3.47
CA ARG A 59 -1.12 -20.32 4.82
C ARG A 59 -1.00 -18.97 5.50
N VAL A 60 -0.44 -17.98 4.80
CA VAL A 60 -0.17 -16.67 5.40
C VAL A 60 -1.45 -15.85 5.61
N ARG A 61 -2.51 -16.13 4.85
CA ARG A 61 -3.83 -15.52 4.96
C ARG A 61 -4.58 -15.90 6.26
N LYS A 62 -4.23 -16.99 6.91
CA LYS A 62 -4.93 -17.48 8.12
C LYS A 62 -5.06 -16.47 9.24
N GLY A 63 -4.14 -15.50 9.33
CA GLY A 63 -4.21 -14.40 10.30
C GLY A 63 -5.12 -13.23 9.90
N GLY A 64 -5.87 -13.34 8.79
CA GLY A 64 -6.77 -12.29 8.29
C GLY A 64 -6.06 -11.19 7.48
N ALA A 65 -4.78 -11.32 7.18
CA ALA A 65 -4.07 -10.44 6.27
C ALA A 65 -4.54 -10.66 4.82
N ASP A 66 -4.56 -9.60 4.02
CA ASP A 66 -4.62 -9.73 2.57
C ASP A 66 -3.25 -10.22 2.06
N VAL A 67 -3.24 -10.88 0.90
CA VAL A 67 -2.02 -11.40 0.31
C VAL A 67 -1.74 -10.69 -1.01
N VAL A 68 -0.54 -10.13 -1.12
CA VAL A 68 -0.02 -9.54 -2.35
C VAL A 68 1.20 -10.32 -2.78
N VAL A 69 1.42 -10.49 -4.08
CA VAL A 69 2.64 -11.11 -4.61
C VAL A 69 3.45 -10.07 -5.35
N ARG A 70 4.72 -9.89 -4.98
CA ARG A 70 5.66 -9.05 -5.73
C ARG A 70 6.30 -9.90 -6.82
N ILE A 71 6.04 -9.54 -8.08
CA ILE A 71 6.51 -10.27 -9.26
C ILE A 71 7.79 -9.66 -9.82
N ASN A 72 8.50 -10.42 -10.63
CA ASN A 72 9.71 -9.97 -11.33
C ASN A 72 9.37 -9.00 -12.47
N GLN A 73 10.30 -8.09 -12.79
CA GLN A 73 10.13 -7.10 -13.86
C GLN A 73 10.30 -7.67 -15.28
N PRO A 74 11.32 -8.49 -15.62
CA PRO A 74 11.42 -9.01 -16.98
C PRO A 74 10.13 -9.72 -17.39
N LEU A 75 9.52 -9.29 -18.51
CA LEU A 75 8.20 -9.78 -18.94
C LEU A 75 8.10 -11.31 -18.99
N SER A 76 9.17 -11.98 -19.42
CA SER A 76 9.24 -13.44 -19.45
C SER A 76 9.13 -14.09 -18.05
N LEU A 77 9.60 -13.42 -17.01
CA LEU A 77 9.43 -13.85 -15.62
C LEU A 77 8.07 -13.41 -15.07
N ALA A 78 7.67 -12.15 -15.33
CA ALA A 78 6.40 -11.60 -14.88
C ALA A 78 5.20 -12.46 -15.33
N VAL A 79 5.18 -12.90 -16.59
CA VAL A 79 4.13 -13.79 -17.12
C VAL A 79 4.05 -15.09 -16.33
N ARG A 80 5.19 -15.74 -16.10
CA ARG A 80 5.24 -17.00 -15.34
C ARG A 80 4.87 -16.81 -13.86
N ASP A 81 5.30 -15.69 -13.27
CA ASP A 81 4.94 -15.36 -11.89
C ASP A 81 3.42 -15.16 -11.77
N LEU A 82 2.78 -14.46 -12.73
CA LEU A 82 1.33 -14.27 -12.77
C LEU A 82 0.58 -15.61 -12.94
N GLU A 83 1.07 -16.49 -13.80
CA GLU A 83 0.49 -17.83 -13.98
C GLU A 83 0.40 -18.63 -12.69
N HIS A 84 1.28 -18.39 -11.72
CA HIS A 84 1.28 -19.07 -10.42
C HIS A 84 0.67 -18.23 -9.30
N SER A 85 0.51 -16.92 -9.51
CA SER A 85 0.06 -15.99 -8.47
C SER A 85 -1.42 -15.63 -8.53
N ILE A 86 -2.07 -15.77 -9.70
CA ILE A 86 -3.48 -15.45 -9.83
C ILE A 86 -4.33 -16.60 -9.29
N CYS A 87 -4.70 -16.53 -8.03
CA CYS A 87 -5.55 -17.53 -7.35
C CYS A 87 -6.45 -16.85 -6.30
N PRO A 88 -7.51 -17.53 -5.80
CA PRO A 88 -8.47 -16.93 -4.84
C PRO A 88 -7.86 -16.40 -3.56
N ASP A 89 -6.73 -16.93 -3.13
CA ASP A 89 -6.03 -16.53 -1.90
C ASP A 89 -5.04 -15.38 -2.10
N VAL A 90 -4.89 -14.85 -3.32
CA VAL A 90 -4.06 -13.68 -3.63
C VAL A 90 -4.95 -12.50 -3.99
N ASP A 91 -4.91 -11.45 -3.17
CA ASP A 91 -5.73 -10.25 -3.30
C ASP A 91 -5.13 -9.22 -4.26
N GLY A 92 -3.81 -9.30 -4.52
CA GLY A 92 -3.15 -8.35 -5.41
C GLY A 92 -1.75 -8.73 -5.86
N ILE A 93 -1.27 -8.00 -6.85
CA ILE A 93 0.08 -8.11 -7.42
C ILE A 93 0.80 -6.78 -7.27
N ALA A 94 2.02 -6.80 -6.75
CA ALA A 94 2.95 -5.68 -6.79
C ALA A 94 3.81 -5.80 -8.06
N VAL A 95 3.59 -4.87 -8.97
CA VAL A 95 4.26 -4.78 -10.27
C VAL A 95 5.52 -3.95 -10.08
N THR A 96 6.68 -4.60 -10.01
CA THR A 96 7.98 -3.94 -9.92
C THR A 96 8.34 -3.25 -11.21
N LYS A 97 9.07 -2.15 -11.12
CA LYS A 97 9.57 -1.39 -12.28
C LYS A 97 8.49 -1.16 -13.34
N ALA A 98 7.28 -0.76 -12.88
CA ALA A 98 6.18 -0.39 -13.77
C ALA A 98 6.59 0.81 -14.63
N ASP A 99 6.83 0.59 -15.92
CA ASP A 99 7.49 1.56 -16.78
C ASP A 99 6.53 2.50 -17.53
N SER A 100 5.30 2.04 -17.81
CA SER A 100 4.34 2.78 -18.63
C SER A 100 2.90 2.34 -18.40
N ALA A 101 1.96 3.16 -18.83
CA ALA A 101 0.54 2.80 -18.87
C ALA A 101 0.28 1.59 -19.77
N SER A 102 1.05 1.41 -20.84
CA SER A 102 0.92 0.26 -21.74
C SER A 102 1.37 -1.04 -21.09
N HIS A 103 2.46 -1.01 -20.32
CA HIS A 103 2.91 -2.16 -19.52
C HIS A 103 1.83 -2.59 -18.53
N VAL A 104 1.27 -1.64 -17.77
CA VAL A 104 0.21 -1.96 -16.79
C VAL A 104 -1.04 -2.53 -17.48
N ARG A 105 -1.44 -1.99 -18.64
CA ARG A 105 -2.60 -2.53 -19.40
C ARG A 105 -2.36 -3.94 -19.91
N LEU A 106 -1.13 -4.24 -20.37
CA LEU A 106 -0.77 -5.59 -20.80
C LEU A 106 -0.88 -6.60 -19.66
N LEU A 107 -0.38 -6.25 -18.47
CA LEU A 107 -0.49 -7.10 -17.29
C LEU A 107 -1.95 -7.24 -16.82
N ASP A 108 -2.75 -6.17 -16.87
CA ASP A 108 -4.19 -6.21 -16.54
C ASP A 108 -4.96 -7.17 -17.45
N GLN A 109 -4.68 -7.15 -18.77
CA GLN A 109 -5.26 -8.10 -19.71
C GLN A 109 -4.91 -9.54 -19.33
N LEU A 110 -3.63 -9.84 -19.11
CA LEU A 110 -3.19 -11.19 -18.71
C LEU A 110 -3.82 -11.63 -17.38
N VAL A 111 -3.88 -10.75 -16.38
CA VAL A 111 -4.54 -11.04 -15.09
C VAL A 111 -6.03 -11.39 -15.33
N THR A 112 -6.72 -10.65 -16.19
CA THR A 112 -8.13 -10.92 -16.52
C THR A 112 -8.32 -12.27 -17.20
N GLU A 113 -7.44 -12.64 -18.13
CA GLU A 113 -7.45 -13.94 -18.80
C GLU A 113 -7.21 -15.09 -17.79
N LEU A 114 -6.23 -14.92 -16.89
CA LEU A 114 -5.93 -15.92 -15.86
C LEU A 114 -7.05 -16.06 -14.82
N GLU A 115 -7.67 -14.96 -14.37
CA GLU A 115 -8.83 -14.99 -13.49
C GLU A 115 -9.98 -15.77 -14.15
N THR A 116 -10.28 -15.46 -15.41
CA THR A 116 -11.33 -16.14 -16.17
C THR A 116 -11.05 -17.63 -16.34
N LYS A 117 -9.83 -17.99 -16.72
CA LYS A 117 -9.38 -19.39 -16.86
C LYS A 117 -9.51 -20.18 -15.55
N ARG A 118 -9.35 -19.52 -14.41
CA ARG A 118 -9.45 -20.12 -13.07
C ARG A 118 -10.85 -20.01 -12.44
N GLY A 119 -11.85 -19.54 -13.18
CA GLY A 119 -13.22 -19.38 -12.69
C GLY A 119 -13.36 -18.29 -11.62
N MET A 120 -12.41 -17.37 -11.54
CA MET A 120 -12.44 -16.23 -10.62
C MET A 120 -13.23 -15.08 -11.26
N LYS A 121 -13.78 -14.20 -10.40
CA LYS A 121 -14.43 -12.98 -10.88
C LYS A 121 -13.37 -12.02 -11.45
N PRO A 122 -13.46 -11.58 -12.72
CA PRO A 122 -12.58 -10.55 -13.25
C PRO A 122 -12.57 -9.29 -12.38
N GLY A 123 -11.39 -8.78 -12.05
CA GLY A 123 -11.23 -7.64 -11.14
C GLY A 123 -11.03 -8.02 -9.67
N HIS A 124 -10.95 -9.31 -9.34
CA HIS A 124 -10.57 -9.78 -8.00
C HIS A 124 -9.17 -9.27 -7.63
N THR A 125 -8.17 -9.60 -8.43
CA THR A 125 -6.77 -9.26 -8.18
C THR A 125 -6.50 -7.78 -8.40
N LYS A 126 -5.99 -7.09 -7.39
CA LYS A 126 -5.62 -5.67 -7.43
C LYS A 126 -4.16 -5.50 -7.90
N LEU A 127 -3.81 -4.29 -8.33
CA LEU A 127 -2.43 -3.95 -8.72
C LEU A 127 -1.89 -2.85 -7.81
N ILE A 128 -0.64 -3.04 -7.37
CA ILE A 128 0.23 -1.99 -6.81
C ILE A 128 1.28 -1.71 -7.87
N VAL A 129 1.42 -0.47 -8.32
CA VAL A 129 2.46 -0.10 -9.28
C VAL A 129 3.65 0.50 -8.55
N MET A 130 4.86 -0.04 -8.79
CA MET A 130 6.11 0.41 -8.18
C MET A 130 6.90 1.18 -9.23
N ILE A 131 7.13 2.47 -8.96
CA ILE A 131 7.95 3.34 -9.82
C ILE A 131 9.38 3.28 -9.29
N GLU A 132 10.29 2.77 -10.10
CA GLU A 132 11.65 2.43 -9.68
C GLU A 132 12.72 2.93 -10.65
N THR A 133 12.31 3.62 -11.73
CA THR A 133 13.22 4.23 -12.68
C THR A 133 12.85 5.69 -12.96
N THR A 134 13.84 6.50 -13.30
CA THR A 134 13.66 7.90 -13.67
C THR A 134 12.83 8.05 -14.94
N ASP A 135 12.98 7.12 -15.88
CA ASP A 135 12.15 7.10 -17.09
C ASP A 135 10.67 6.85 -16.78
N ALA A 136 10.34 5.86 -15.93
CA ALA A 136 8.96 5.64 -15.46
C ALA A 136 8.41 6.85 -14.68
N PHE A 137 9.26 7.54 -13.93
CA PHE A 137 8.87 8.74 -13.19
C PHE A 137 8.41 9.87 -14.10
N THR A 138 8.92 10.00 -15.32
CA THR A 138 8.43 10.99 -16.30
C THR A 138 6.96 10.73 -16.69
N ARG A 139 6.47 9.51 -16.51
CA ARG A 139 5.10 9.05 -16.83
C ARG A 139 4.25 8.77 -15.59
N ILE A 140 4.64 9.31 -14.45
CA ILE A 140 4.04 9.01 -13.13
C ILE A 140 2.53 9.30 -13.06
N ASP A 141 2.01 10.20 -13.88
CA ASP A 141 0.59 10.57 -13.88
C ASP A 141 -0.30 9.58 -14.62
N GLU A 142 0.22 8.91 -15.65
CA GLU A 142 -0.56 7.99 -16.48
C GLU A 142 -0.53 6.55 -15.97
N ILE A 143 0.59 6.11 -15.39
CA ILE A 143 0.76 4.74 -14.91
C ILE A 143 -0.36 4.33 -13.92
N PRO A 144 -0.69 5.08 -12.86
CA PRO A 144 -1.71 4.66 -11.91
C PRO A 144 -3.16 4.75 -12.45
N ARG A 145 -3.35 5.37 -13.63
CA ARG A 145 -4.64 5.45 -14.32
C ARG A 145 -4.84 4.36 -15.38
N ALA A 146 -3.81 3.58 -15.64
CA ALA A 146 -3.79 2.64 -16.76
C ALA A 146 -4.80 1.50 -16.62
N SER A 147 -5.19 1.13 -15.39
CA SER A 147 -6.16 0.06 -15.10
C SER A 147 -7.01 0.40 -13.87
N PRO A 148 -8.29 0.00 -13.85
CA PRO A 148 -9.13 0.10 -12.66
C PRO A 148 -8.67 -0.81 -11.50
N ARG A 149 -7.82 -1.81 -11.79
CA ARG A 149 -7.22 -2.70 -10.78
C ARG A 149 -6.16 -1.99 -9.94
N VAL A 150 -5.54 -0.91 -10.44
CA VAL A 150 -4.54 -0.18 -9.68
C VAL A 150 -5.21 0.48 -8.48
N VAL A 151 -4.82 0.07 -7.28
CA VAL A 151 -5.34 0.60 -6.00
C VAL A 151 -4.28 1.33 -5.21
N ALA A 152 -3.00 1.12 -5.51
CA ALA A 152 -1.90 1.77 -4.82
C ALA A 152 -0.70 1.98 -5.75
N MET A 153 0.15 2.92 -5.37
CA MET A 153 1.45 3.12 -5.99
C MET A 153 2.50 3.52 -4.95
N ASN A 154 3.75 3.20 -5.24
CA ASN A 154 4.90 3.64 -4.45
C ASN A 154 6.10 3.96 -5.34
N ILE A 155 7.12 4.58 -4.75
CA ILE A 155 8.48 4.64 -5.31
C ILE A 155 9.35 3.68 -4.51
N GLY A 156 9.97 2.71 -5.17
CA GLY A 156 11.02 1.86 -4.61
C GLY A 156 12.29 2.70 -4.43
N GLY A 157 12.54 3.13 -3.18
CA GLY A 157 13.54 4.18 -2.93
C GLY A 157 14.97 3.79 -3.27
N GLU A 158 15.35 2.53 -3.06
CA GLU A 158 16.70 2.02 -3.34
C GLU A 158 16.96 1.97 -4.86
N ASP A 159 16.08 1.28 -5.61
CA ASP A 159 16.19 1.15 -7.06
C ASP A 159 16.07 2.51 -7.77
N PHE A 160 15.15 3.37 -7.30
CA PHE A 160 14.97 4.70 -7.86
C PHE A 160 16.19 5.59 -7.67
N ALA A 161 16.81 5.57 -6.48
CA ALA A 161 18.03 6.31 -6.21
C ALA A 161 19.22 5.77 -7.01
N LEU A 162 19.30 4.43 -7.16
CA LEU A 162 20.30 3.79 -8.02
C LEU A 162 20.18 4.27 -9.46
N ASP A 163 18.95 4.29 -10.02
CA ASP A 163 18.70 4.76 -11.40
C ASP A 163 18.97 6.27 -11.56
N MET A 164 18.83 7.04 -10.49
CA MET A 164 19.22 8.47 -10.43
C MET A 164 20.73 8.69 -10.25
N GLU A 165 21.53 7.64 -10.07
CA GLU A 165 22.96 7.75 -9.67
C GLU A 165 23.14 8.55 -8.36
N ALA A 166 22.21 8.40 -7.39
CA ALA A 166 22.16 9.16 -6.15
C ALA A 166 22.11 8.25 -4.92
N GLN A 167 22.32 8.81 -3.73
CA GLN A 167 22.15 8.09 -2.47
C GLN A 167 20.66 8.00 -2.08
N PRO A 168 20.18 6.87 -1.52
CA PRO A 168 18.78 6.67 -1.19
C PRO A 168 18.38 7.33 0.15
N ASP A 169 18.72 8.59 0.34
CA ASP A 169 18.38 9.33 1.56
C ASP A 169 17.05 10.10 1.47
N GLY A 170 16.62 10.65 2.63
CA GLY A 170 15.35 11.33 2.73
C GLY A 170 15.27 12.65 1.96
N ASP A 171 16.38 13.34 1.77
CA ASP A 171 16.41 14.64 1.08
C ASP A 171 16.35 14.43 -0.43
N VAL A 172 17.11 13.47 -0.96
CA VAL A 172 17.09 13.08 -2.38
C VAL A 172 15.71 12.56 -2.79
N LEU A 173 15.11 11.70 -1.96
CA LEU A 173 13.83 11.07 -2.26
C LEU A 173 12.60 11.95 -1.94
N LEU A 174 12.77 13.10 -1.30
CA LEU A 174 11.66 13.96 -0.87
C LEU A 174 10.80 14.40 -2.05
N HIS A 175 11.41 15.03 -3.06
CA HIS A 175 10.67 15.53 -4.23
C HIS A 175 9.98 14.39 -5.02
N PRO A 176 10.67 13.31 -5.41
CA PRO A 176 10.02 12.20 -6.08
C PRO A 176 8.81 11.63 -5.32
N LYS A 177 8.94 11.44 -4.02
CA LYS A 177 7.85 10.90 -3.19
C LYS A 177 6.69 11.87 -3.01
N GLN A 178 6.94 13.16 -2.87
CA GLN A 178 5.86 14.17 -2.86
C GLN A 178 5.12 14.21 -4.21
N ARG A 179 5.85 14.15 -5.32
CA ARG A 179 5.25 14.11 -6.65
C ARG A 179 4.40 12.84 -6.85
N MET A 180 4.90 11.70 -6.36
CA MET A 180 4.16 10.44 -6.37
C MET A 180 2.86 10.52 -5.56
N ILE A 181 2.87 11.13 -4.36
CA ILE A 181 1.66 11.32 -3.56
C ILE A 181 0.61 12.13 -4.34
N ILE A 182 1.03 13.19 -5.02
CA ILE A 182 0.13 14.02 -5.84
C ILE A 182 -0.48 13.19 -6.98
N ALA A 183 0.34 12.43 -7.71
CA ALA A 183 -0.10 11.57 -8.80
C ALA A 183 -1.07 10.48 -8.33
N ALA A 184 -0.76 9.81 -7.20
CA ALA A 184 -1.63 8.82 -6.58
C ALA A 184 -3.00 9.40 -6.21
N ARG A 185 -3.02 10.56 -5.54
CA ARG A 185 -4.27 11.23 -5.15
C ARG A 185 -5.08 11.68 -6.36
N ALA A 186 -4.43 12.19 -7.41
CA ALA A 186 -5.06 12.58 -8.66
C ALA A 186 -5.64 11.38 -9.44
N ALA A 187 -5.03 10.20 -9.32
CA ALA A 187 -5.52 8.94 -9.89
C ALA A 187 -6.56 8.23 -8.99
N GLY A 188 -6.77 8.71 -7.75
CA GLY A 188 -7.68 8.09 -6.79
C GLY A 188 -7.17 6.78 -6.21
N VAL A 189 -5.84 6.58 -6.12
CA VAL A 189 -5.20 5.39 -5.55
C VAL A 189 -4.41 5.75 -4.27
N MET A 190 -4.02 4.74 -3.50
CA MET A 190 -3.25 4.93 -2.26
C MET A 190 -1.78 5.20 -2.56
N PRO A 191 -1.18 6.29 -2.05
CA PRO A 191 0.26 6.41 -1.98
C PRO A 191 0.81 5.56 -0.83
N LEU A 192 1.76 4.67 -1.14
CA LEU A 192 2.44 3.83 -0.14
C LEU A 192 3.91 4.24 -0.04
N GLY A 193 4.48 4.22 1.16
CA GLY A 193 5.89 4.47 1.40
C GLY A 193 6.21 5.31 2.63
N PHE A 194 7.47 5.76 2.67
CA PHE A 194 8.04 6.67 3.68
C PHE A 194 8.77 7.81 2.99
N ILE A 195 9.10 8.86 3.75
CA ILE A 195 10.11 9.83 3.35
C ILE A 195 11.46 9.28 3.84
N GLY A 196 12.22 8.67 2.96
CA GLY A 196 13.43 7.90 3.25
C GLY A 196 13.29 6.46 2.76
N THR A 197 14.11 5.55 3.27
CA THR A 197 14.07 4.11 2.96
C THR A 197 13.69 3.28 4.18
N VAL A 198 13.37 1.99 3.98
CA VAL A 198 13.04 1.03 5.05
C VAL A 198 14.27 0.25 5.53
N ALA A 199 15.43 0.48 4.94
CA ALA A 199 16.62 -0.35 5.13
C ALA A 199 17.18 -0.30 6.55
N ASP A 200 17.07 0.84 7.23
CA ASP A 200 17.51 0.96 8.61
C ASP A 200 16.36 0.71 9.60
N PHE A 201 16.53 -0.26 10.47
CA PHE A 201 15.62 -0.61 11.56
C PHE A 201 16.36 -0.78 12.90
N SER A 202 17.53 -0.18 13.03
CA SER A 202 18.33 -0.20 14.26
C SER A 202 17.78 0.74 15.33
N ASP A 203 17.15 1.86 14.92
CA ASP A 203 16.54 2.87 15.79
C ASP A 203 15.02 2.93 15.57
N TRP A 204 14.27 2.34 16.51
CA TRP A 204 12.79 2.30 16.45
C TRP A 204 12.12 3.66 16.67
N ASP A 205 12.73 4.57 17.42
CA ASP A 205 12.18 5.92 17.65
C ASP A 205 12.36 6.79 16.41
N ALA A 206 13.52 6.74 15.77
CA ALA A 206 13.74 7.37 14.47
C ALA A 206 12.80 6.80 13.39
N PHE A 207 12.62 5.48 13.35
CA PHE A 207 11.67 4.83 12.44
C PHE A 207 10.23 5.32 12.68
N ARG A 208 9.78 5.36 13.93
CA ARG A 208 8.46 5.89 14.29
C ARG A 208 8.28 7.35 13.87
N ALA A 209 9.28 8.20 14.10
CA ALA A 209 9.25 9.58 13.68
C ALA A 209 9.15 9.73 12.15
N MET A 210 9.86 8.89 11.40
CA MET A 210 9.81 8.83 9.95
C MET A 210 8.41 8.41 9.46
N VAL A 211 7.80 7.38 10.04
CA VAL A 211 6.42 6.93 9.68
C VAL A 211 5.41 8.03 9.98
N ARG A 212 5.50 8.68 11.13
CA ARG A 212 4.63 9.81 11.50
C ARG A 212 4.78 10.98 10.54
N ARG A 213 6.02 11.31 10.14
CA ARG A 213 6.29 12.31 9.11
C ARG A 213 5.65 11.91 7.78
N ALA A 214 5.82 10.67 7.34
CA ALA A 214 5.24 10.15 6.08
C ALA A 214 3.71 10.28 6.06
N ARG A 215 3.03 9.90 7.14
CA ARG A 215 1.58 10.09 7.26
C ARG A 215 1.17 11.56 7.09
N ARG A 216 1.92 12.51 7.68
CA ARG A 216 1.67 13.95 7.52
C ARG A 216 1.84 14.43 6.07
N PHE A 217 2.71 13.81 5.28
CA PHE A 217 2.87 14.06 3.85
C PHE A 217 1.73 13.48 3.01
N GLY A 218 0.96 12.54 3.55
CA GLY A 218 -0.21 12.00 2.89
C GLY A 218 -0.10 10.54 2.44
N PHE A 219 0.90 9.80 2.89
CA PHE A 219 0.95 8.34 2.69
C PHE A 219 -0.16 7.64 3.48
N ASP A 220 -0.66 6.53 2.95
CA ASP A 220 -1.71 5.71 3.55
C ASP A 220 -1.18 4.44 4.23
N GLY A 221 0.04 4.02 3.92
CA GLY A 221 0.68 2.83 4.44
C GLY A 221 2.07 2.66 3.84
N ALA A 222 2.75 1.57 4.20
CA ALA A 222 4.12 1.35 3.75
C ALA A 222 4.54 -0.14 3.76
N GLY A 223 5.57 -0.47 2.96
CA GLY A 223 6.27 -1.74 3.01
C GLY A 223 7.06 -1.90 4.32
N CYS A 224 7.14 -3.13 4.83
CA CYS A 224 7.91 -3.51 6.01
C CYS A 224 8.81 -4.69 5.65
N ILE A 225 10.10 -4.57 5.93
CA ILE A 225 11.08 -5.66 5.71
C ILE A 225 11.38 -6.44 7.00
N HIS A 226 10.93 -5.93 8.14
CA HIS A 226 11.09 -6.57 9.44
C HIS A 226 9.77 -6.60 10.23
N PRO A 227 9.40 -7.71 10.91
CA PRO A 227 8.14 -7.78 11.66
C PRO A 227 7.96 -6.70 12.73
N GLY A 228 9.05 -6.22 13.35
CA GLY A 228 9.02 -5.12 14.33
C GLY A 228 8.50 -3.81 13.76
N GLN A 229 8.65 -3.57 12.46
CA GLN A 229 8.13 -2.36 11.79
C GLN A 229 6.60 -2.37 11.70
N VAL A 230 5.98 -3.56 11.59
CA VAL A 230 4.54 -3.71 11.36
C VAL A 230 3.70 -3.00 12.42
N LYS A 231 4.04 -3.21 13.70
CA LYS A 231 3.31 -2.59 14.81
C LYS A 231 3.38 -1.07 14.73
N ILE A 232 4.57 -0.52 14.53
CA ILE A 232 4.79 0.93 14.45
C ILE A 232 4.02 1.52 13.26
N VAL A 233 4.09 0.88 12.11
CA VAL A 233 3.41 1.31 10.88
C VAL A 233 1.89 1.28 11.08
N ASN A 234 1.33 0.21 11.65
CA ASN A 234 -0.10 0.13 11.96
C ASN A 234 -0.55 1.21 12.92
N GLU A 235 0.21 1.47 13.98
CA GLU A 235 -0.10 2.51 14.97
C GLU A 235 -0.06 3.91 14.33
N GLU A 236 1.02 4.27 13.67
CA GLU A 236 1.22 5.63 13.17
C GLU A 236 0.34 5.97 11.95
N TYR A 237 -0.06 5.00 11.12
CA TYR A 237 -1.04 5.22 10.04
C TYR A 237 -2.49 5.15 10.49
N THR A 238 -2.75 4.83 11.76
CA THR A 238 -4.09 4.91 12.35
C THR A 238 -4.30 6.30 12.96
N PRO A 239 -5.43 6.97 12.70
CA PRO A 239 -5.76 8.20 13.39
C PRO A 239 -5.81 7.99 14.91
N SER A 240 -5.18 8.89 15.67
CA SER A 240 -5.24 8.86 17.14
C SER A 240 -6.64 9.18 17.66
N GLU A 241 -6.92 8.77 18.89
CA GLU A 241 -8.19 9.08 19.55
C GLU A 241 -8.44 10.59 19.64
N GLY A 242 -7.40 11.40 19.89
CA GLY A 242 -7.50 12.85 19.91
C GLY A 242 -7.87 13.45 18.54
N GLU A 243 -7.27 12.94 17.45
CA GLU A 243 -7.64 13.35 16.08
C GLU A 243 -9.08 12.96 15.74
N VAL A 244 -9.53 11.77 16.17
CA VAL A 244 -10.90 11.30 15.97
C VAL A 244 -11.89 12.15 16.75
N ALA A 245 -11.60 12.45 18.03
CA ALA A 245 -12.44 13.30 18.86
C ALA A 245 -12.56 14.72 18.28
N TYR A 246 -11.43 15.30 17.84
CA TYR A 246 -11.44 16.62 17.19
C TYR A 246 -12.24 16.60 15.86
N ALA A 247 -12.07 15.58 15.05
CA ALA A 247 -12.82 15.45 13.79
C ALA A 247 -14.32 15.34 14.02
N ARG A 248 -14.76 14.59 15.03
CA ARG A 248 -16.18 14.52 15.43
C ARG A 248 -16.71 15.89 15.88
N LYS A 249 -15.94 16.62 16.73
CA LYS A 249 -16.29 17.96 17.17
C LYS A 249 -16.47 18.91 15.98
N VAL A 250 -15.54 18.87 14.99
CA VAL A 250 -15.64 19.69 13.77
C VAL A 250 -16.95 19.42 13.02
N ILE A 251 -17.30 18.13 12.82
CA ILE A 251 -18.52 17.77 12.07
C ILE A 251 -19.79 18.18 12.80
N THR A 252 -19.87 17.96 14.13
CA THR A 252 -21.03 18.36 14.94
C THR A 252 -21.23 19.89 14.86
N MET A 253 -20.16 20.67 15.05
CA MET A 253 -20.25 22.13 15.01
C MET A 253 -20.53 22.68 13.58
N ASP A 254 -20.10 21.96 12.53
CA ASP A 254 -20.47 22.30 11.15
C ASP A 254 -21.98 22.14 10.91
N GLN A 255 -22.57 21.04 11.41
CA GLN A 255 -24.01 20.81 11.32
C GLN A 255 -24.82 21.91 12.05
N GLU A 256 -24.40 22.29 13.25
CA GLU A 256 -25.00 23.38 14.03
C GLU A 256 -24.85 24.74 13.33
N ALA A 257 -23.66 25.04 12.78
CA ALA A 257 -23.40 26.27 12.05
C ALA A 257 -24.28 26.39 10.78
N ARG A 258 -24.37 25.31 10.01
CA ARG A 258 -25.23 25.24 8.82
C ARG A 258 -26.71 25.41 9.15
N ALA A 259 -27.17 24.76 10.23
CA ALA A 259 -28.54 24.91 10.71
C ALA A 259 -28.85 26.37 11.11
N ALA A 260 -27.84 27.11 11.59
CA ALA A 260 -27.92 28.55 11.89
C ALA A 260 -27.61 29.48 10.70
N GLY A 261 -27.52 28.95 9.47
CA GLY A 261 -27.24 29.72 8.24
C GLY A 261 -25.82 30.28 8.10
N ARG A 262 -24.85 29.71 8.87
CA ARG A 262 -23.45 30.14 8.85
C ARG A 262 -22.59 29.19 8.00
N GLY A 263 -21.74 29.76 7.14
CA GLY A 263 -20.83 28.97 6.27
C GLY A 263 -19.45 28.69 6.89
N SER A 264 -19.13 29.28 8.05
CA SER A 264 -17.87 29.08 8.79
C SER A 264 -18.10 29.30 10.29
N PHE A 265 -17.21 28.78 11.12
CA PHE A 265 -17.23 28.90 12.57
C PHE A 265 -15.82 28.83 13.16
N GLN A 266 -15.67 28.94 14.46
CA GLN A 266 -14.37 28.84 15.14
C GLN A 266 -14.35 27.69 16.15
N ILE A 267 -13.22 26.99 16.18
CA ILE A 267 -12.86 26.03 17.25
C ILE A 267 -11.50 26.45 17.80
N GLU A 268 -11.42 26.75 19.09
CA GLU A 268 -10.17 27.07 19.79
C GLU A 268 -9.36 28.17 19.07
N GLY A 269 -10.03 29.22 18.62
CA GLY A 269 -9.41 30.35 17.91
C GLY A 269 -9.04 30.07 16.43
N LYS A 270 -9.30 28.88 15.90
CA LYS A 270 -9.04 28.56 14.50
C LYS A 270 -10.33 28.64 13.67
N MET A 271 -10.27 29.29 12.55
CA MET A 271 -11.37 29.30 11.59
C MET A 271 -11.55 27.91 10.95
N ILE A 272 -12.78 27.45 10.93
CA ILE A 272 -13.18 26.17 10.33
C ILE A 272 -14.06 26.49 9.11
N ASP A 273 -13.64 26.00 7.97
CA ASP A 273 -14.30 26.13 6.68
C ASP A 273 -14.47 24.75 6.00
N ILE A 274 -15.03 24.72 4.81
CA ILE A 274 -15.31 23.49 4.05
C ILE A 274 -14.10 22.55 3.94
N PRO A 275 -12.88 22.99 3.58
CA PRO A 275 -11.70 22.12 3.54
C PRO A 275 -11.39 21.41 4.84
N VAL A 276 -11.58 22.07 5.98
CA VAL A 276 -11.33 21.48 7.31
C VAL A 276 -12.39 20.41 7.62
N VAL A 277 -13.66 20.69 7.33
CA VAL A 277 -14.77 19.75 7.50
C VAL A 277 -14.55 18.49 6.64
N VAL A 278 -14.26 18.67 5.34
CA VAL A 278 -13.99 17.54 4.43
C VAL A 278 -12.78 16.71 4.89
N ARG A 279 -11.76 17.33 5.47
CA ARG A 279 -10.62 16.61 6.06
C ARG A 279 -11.05 15.80 7.27
N ALA A 280 -11.88 16.34 8.14
CA ALA A 280 -12.42 15.63 9.31
C ALA A 280 -13.27 14.42 8.89
N GLU A 281 -14.14 14.57 7.90
CA GLU A 281 -14.93 13.46 7.35
C GLU A 281 -14.05 12.33 6.76
N ARG A 282 -13.00 12.70 6.00
CA ARG A 282 -12.05 11.73 5.43
C ARG A 282 -11.30 10.97 6.52
N LEU A 283 -10.89 11.65 7.59
CA LEU A 283 -10.23 11.04 8.74
C LEU A 283 -11.14 10.02 9.42
N LEU A 284 -12.41 10.37 9.69
CA LEU A 284 -13.35 9.45 10.31
C LEU A 284 -13.65 8.24 9.41
N ARG A 285 -13.89 8.44 8.12
CA ARG A 285 -14.06 7.32 7.18
C ARG A 285 -12.86 6.37 7.19
N ARG A 286 -11.64 6.92 7.20
CA ARG A 286 -10.41 6.13 7.29
C ARG A 286 -10.34 5.36 8.60
N TYR A 287 -10.61 6.00 9.72
CA TYR A 287 -10.62 5.37 11.05
C TYR A 287 -11.61 4.22 11.13
N GLU A 288 -12.84 4.43 10.68
CA GLU A 288 -13.87 3.38 10.67
C GLU A 288 -13.50 2.21 9.75
N ALA A 289 -12.91 2.47 8.59
CA ALA A 289 -12.42 1.41 7.70
C ALA A 289 -11.31 0.58 8.36
N ILE A 290 -10.39 1.23 9.08
CA ILE A 290 -9.36 0.54 9.87
C ILE A 290 -9.98 -0.32 10.96
N LYS A 291 -10.96 0.21 11.72
CA LYS A 291 -11.63 -0.55 12.77
C LYS A 291 -12.40 -1.77 12.25
N ARG A 292 -13.06 -1.64 11.10
CA ARG A 292 -13.71 -2.79 10.45
C ARG A 292 -12.68 -3.86 10.02
N ARG A 293 -11.53 -3.44 9.50
CA ARG A 293 -10.46 -4.37 9.17
C ARG A 293 -9.91 -5.09 10.41
N GLU A 294 -9.60 -4.36 11.48
CA GLU A 294 -9.10 -4.93 12.74
C GLU A 294 -10.08 -5.96 13.32
N ALA A 295 -11.38 -5.67 13.29
CA ALA A 295 -12.42 -6.60 13.74
C ALA A 295 -12.44 -7.88 12.87
N LYS A 296 -12.29 -7.75 11.54
CA LYS A 296 -12.22 -8.91 10.63
C LYS A 296 -10.97 -9.77 10.90
N THR A 297 -9.82 -9.14 11.12
CA THR A 297 -8.56 -9.84 11.44
C THR A 297 -8.68 -10.61 12.77
N LEU A 298 -9.25 -9.99 13.81
CA LEU A 298 -9.50 -10.64 15.10
C LEU A 298 -10.45 -11.83 14.99
N ALA A 299 -11.47 -11.75 14.13
CA ALA A 299 -12.40 -12.86 13.89
C ALA A 299 -11.74 -14.04 13.16
N ALA A 300 -10.81 -13.76 12.24
CA ALA A 300 -10.07 -14.80 11.51
C ALA A 300 -9.00 -15.51 12.38
N ALA A 301 -8.50 -14.86 13.43
CA ALA A 301 -7.50 -15.40 14.34
C ALA A 301 -8.09 -16.29 15.46
N ARG A 302 -9.41 -16.35 15.57
CA ARG A 302 -10.17 -17.24 16.48
C ARG A 302 -10.54 -18.54 15.79
#